data_2ab558ce23997ed1f9e3233b52c500bb
#
_entry.id   2ab558ce23997ed1f9e3233b52c500bb
#
_cell.length_a   1.000
_cell.length_b   1.000
_cell.length_c   1.000
_cell.angle_alpha   90.00
_cell.angle_beta   90.00
_cell.angle_gamma   90.00
#
_symmetry.space_group_name_H-M   'P 1'
#
loop_
_entity.id
_entity.type
_entity.pdbx_description
1 polymer ?
#
loop_
_entity_poly.entity_id
_entity_poly.type
_entity_poly.pdbx_seq_one_letter_code
_entity_poly.pdbx_strand_id
1 'polypeptide(L)'
;MNCAFASSMKFICTAALALVAINAIADGVFGGDNQFSDQITPLQAPPPLDERKLALGAELFADPIMSGKGRLSCNSCHDLATSGTVNLKRTIGYNGAVHSFNAPTIFNVANNYRLGWRGNFTSLAAQNEQVLLDSNIMSNDWGSLLGRLKASSDYSKTFRLIYGEEPSKESVLDVLVTFQLSLATPNARFDRFLQGERDALSDSEKAGYELFQNIGCIACHQGSNIGGNLFQKFGVFEHPPGGDDANPGNLGRYTITHQDGDKQYFRVPSLRNVAVTGPYFHDGRADSLEEAVQVMAKTQVGQDISSEDIHAIVQFLDTLTGEYRGARLREAAVPADGVMPKDR
;
A
#
# COMPACT_ATOMS: atom_id res chain seq x y z
N MET A 1 -81.00 -18.45 28.41
CA MET A 1 -81.37 -18.19 29.80
C MET A 1 -80.41 -17.14 30.33
N ASN A 2 -80.98 -16.00 30.51
CA ASN A 2 -80.83 -15.01 31.57
C ASN A 2 -79.48 -14.32 31.70
N CYS A 3 -79.52 -13.10 31.47
CA CYS A 3 -79.81 -11.81 32.11
C CYS A 3 -78.49 -11.15 32.53
N ALA A 4 -78.11 -10.07 31.93
CA ALA A 4 -78.44 -8.65 32.21
C ALA A 4 -77.88 -8.19 33.57
N PHE A 5 -77.05 -7.19 33.61
CA PHE A 5 -77.36 -5.85 34.12
C PHE A 5 -76.19 -4.90 33.91
N ALA A 6 -76.57 -3.72 33.49
CA ALA A 6 -75.77 -2.55 33.29
C ALA A 6 -75.36 -1.86 34.60
N SER A 7 -74.28 -1.15 34.66
CA SER A 7 -74.18 0.07 35.47
C SER A 7 -73.17 1.04 34.89
N SER A 8 -73.73 2.19 34.52
CA SER A 8 -73.00 3.38 34.09
C SER A 8 -72.29 4.02 35.22
N MET A 9 -71.02 4.33 35.10
CA MET A 9 -70.36 5.28 35.96
C MET A 9 -69.60 6.30 35.13
N LYS A 10 -70.10 7.48 35.04
CA LYS A 10 -69.51 8.67 34.43
C LYS A 10 -68.37 9.15 35.32
N PHE A 11 -67.14 9.06 34.81
CA PHE A 11 -66.02 9.80 35.40
C PHE A 11 -65.73 11.00 34.49
N ILE A 12 -65.99 12.18 35.09
CA ILE A 12 -65.60 13.49 34.59
C ILE A 12 -64.07 13.56 34.83
N CYS A 13 -63.27 13.57 33.79
CA CYS A 13 -61.82 13.84 33.91
C CYS A 13 -61.57 15.24 33.38
N THR A 14 -61.33 16.16 34.32
CA THR A 14 -60.88 17.53 34.06
C THR A 14 -59.51 17.52 33.42
N ALA A 15 -59.46 18.03 32.20
CA ALA A 15 -58.16 18.22 31.49
C ALA A 15 -57.46 19.45 32.09
N ALA A 16 -56.41 19.26 32.85
CA ALA A 16 -55.43 20.28 33.17
C ALA A 16 -54.44 20.41 32.00
N LEU A 17 -54.56 21.52 31.26
CA LEU A 17 -53.52 21.89 30.26
C LEU A 17 -52.27 22.32 31.03
N ALA A 18 -51.25 21.49 31.06
CA ALA A 18 -49.90 21.89 31.40
C ALA A 18 -49.24 22.39 30.13
N LEU A 19 -49.07 23.68 29.95
CA LEU A 19 -48.17 24.28 29.00
C LEU A 19 -46.73 23.92 29.40
N VAL A 20 -46.14 22.95 28.75
CA VAL A 20 -44.68 22.71 28.78
C VAL A 20 -44.07 23.63 27.74
N ALA A 21 -43.39 24.66 28.22
CA ALA A 21 -42.53 25.49 27.37
C ALA A 21 -41.40 24.60 26.77
N ILE A 22 -41.51 24.35 25.49
CA ILE A 22 -40.38 23.74 24.73
C ILE A 22 -39.38 24.86 24.49
N ASN A 23 -38.41 24.99 25.39
CA ASN A 23 -37.17 25.68 25.07
C ASN A 23 -36.43 24.83 24.06
N ALA A 24 -36.41 25.25 22.80
CA ALA A 24 -35.58 24.71 21.78
C ALA A 24 -34.11 24.88 22.18
N ILE A 25 -33.50 23.83 22.64
CA ILE A 25 -32.06 23.71 22.66
C ILE A 25 -31.68 23.36 21.24
N ALA A 26 -31.43 24.40 20.44
CA ALA A 26 -30.72 24.29 19.17
C ALA A 26 -29.23 24.32 19.50
N ASP A 27 -28.74 23.24 20.09
CA ASP A 27 -27.30 23.01 20.21
C ASP A 27 -27.00 21.55 19.83
N GLY A 28 -26.35 21.41 18.69
CA GLY A 28 -25.40 20.33 18.44
C GLY A 28 -25.95 18.95 18.13
N VAL A 29 -26.71 18.80 17.03
CA VAL A 29 -26.76 17.49 16.34
C VAL A 29 -25.95 17.60 15.06
N PHE A 30 -24.66 17.86 15.20
CA PHE A 30 -23.60 17.53 14.24
C PHE A 30 -22.41 16.91 14.98
N GLY A 31 -22.70 16.01 15.90
CA GLY A 31 -21.78 15.00 16.38
C GLY A 31 -22.05 13.73 15.57
N GLY A 32 -21.86 13.78 14.27
CA GLY A 32 -21.71 12.60 13.47
C GLY A 32 -20.41 11.94 13.91
N ASP A 33 -20.50 10.95 14.82
CA ASP A 33 -19.44 9.97 15.00
C ASP A 33 -19.09 9.49 13.59
N ASN A 34 -17.88 9.81 13.16
CA ASN A 34 -17.39 9.51 11.81
C ASN A 34 -17.42 7.98 11.64
N GLN A 35 -18.51 7.47 11.06
CA GLN A 35 -18.74 6.02 10.84
C GLN A 35 -17.60 5.36 10.03
N PHE A 36 -16.69 6.17 9.49
CA PHE A 36 -15.50 5.77 8.75
C PHE A 36 -14.18 5.89 9.53
N SER A 37 -14.20 6.45 10.76
CA SER A 37 -12.97 6.65 11.55
C SER A 37 -12.24 5.34 11.88
N ASP A 38 -12.97 4.22 11.94
CA ASP A 38 -12.43 2.91 12.25
C ASP A 38 -11.91 2.14 11.03
N GLN A 39 -12.15 2.64 9.81
CA GLN A 39 -11.74 1.96 8.58
C GLN A 39 -10.25 2.15 8.26
N ILE A 40 -9.67 3.26 8.68
CA ILE A 40 -8.24 3.55 8.51
C ILE A 40 -7.62 3.73 9.90
N THR A 41 -6.54 3.01 10.14
CA THR A 41 -5.79 3.09 11.40
C THR A 41 -4.37 3.62 11.17
N PRO A 42 -3.76 4.28 12.16
CA PRO A 42 -2.38 4.74 12.05
C PRO A 42 -1.42 3.58 11.78
N LEU A 43 -0.41 3.86 10.96
CA LEU A 43 0.67 2.91 10.72
C LEU A 43 1.49 2.72 12.01
N GLN A 44 1.67 1.47 12.41
CA GLN A 44 2.46 1.14 13.59
C GLN A 44 3.95 1.04 13.24
N ALA A 45 4.80 1.40 14.20
CA ALA A 45 6.22 1.10 14.10
C ALA A 45 6.44 -0.43 14.05
N PRO A 46 7.47 -0.91 13.37
CA PRO A 46 7.78 -2.33 13.35
C PRO A 46 8.11 -2.83 14.77
N PRO A 47 7.85 -4.13 15.04
CA PRO A 47 8.25 -4.73 16.32
C PRO A 47 9.78 -4.68 16.49
N PRO A 48 10.30 -4.84 17.69
CA PRO A 48 11.74 -5.02 17.91
C PRO A 48 12.28 -6.18 17.06
N LEU A 49 13.35 -5.94 16.32
CA LEU A 49 14.00 -6.90 15.42
C LEU A 49 15.44 -7.19 15.91
N ASP A 50 16.00 -8.34 15.52
CA ASP A 50 17.41 -8.63 15.77
C ASP A 50 18.30 -7.70 14.91
N GLU A 51 19.00 -6.78 15.58
CA GLU A 51 19.83 -5.74 14.94
C GLU A 51 20.94 -6.34 14.05
N ARG A 52 21.46 -7.54 14.38
CA ARG A 52 22.48 -8.21 13.59
C ARG A 52 21.90 -8.75 12.29
N LYS A 53 20.71 -9.33 12.35
CA LYS A 53 19.98 -9.79 11.16
C LYS A 53 19.55 -8.62 10.30
N LEU A 54 19.10 -7.54 10.92
CA LEU A 54 18.71 -6.31 10.25
C LEU A 54 19.89 -5.71 9.48
N ALA A 55 21.06 -5.61 10.11
CA ALA A 55 22.26 -5.07 9.48
C ALA A 55 22.72 -5.94 8.29
N LEU A 56 22.77 -7.27 8.46
CA LEU A 56 23.13 -8.18 7.39
C LEU A 56 22.11 -8.16 6.24
N GLY A 57 20.82 -8.09 6.57
CA GLY A 57 19.76 -7.99 5.56
C GLY A 57 19.83 -6.69 4.75
N ALA A 58 20.16 -5.58 5.40
CA ALA A 58 20.37 -4.28 4.75
C ALA A 58 21.59 -4.32 3.80
N GLU A 59 22.68 -4.96 4.22
CA GLU A 59 23.88 -5.14 3.41
C GLU A 59 23.58 -5.99 2.17
N LEU A 60 22.97 -7.17 2.34
CA LEU A 60 22.59 -8.04 1.22
C LEU A 60 21.58 -7.37 0.27
N PHE A 61 20.65 -6.57 0.80
CA PHE A 61 19.67 -5.84 -0.02
C PHE A 61 20.36 -4.85 -0.98
N ALA A 62 21.46 -4.25 -0.56
CA ALA A 62 22.23 -3.28 -1.34
C ALA A 62 23.36 -3.90 -2.17
N ASP A 63 23.73 -5.19 -1.92
CA ASP A 63 24.89 -5.79 -2.55
C ASP A 63 24.53 -6.49 -3.87
N PRO A 64 25.19 -6.12 -4.99
CA PRO A 64 25.07 -6.81 -6.29
C PRO A 64 25.42 -8.30 -6.27
N ILE A 65 26.13 -8.81 -5.25
CA ILE A 65 26.40 -10.25 -5.05
C ILE A 65 25.11 -11.09 -5.10
N MET A 66 24.00 -10.45 -4.77
CA MET A 66 22.64 -11.03 -4.76
C MET A 66 22.09 -11.30 -6.16
N SER A 67 22.74 -10.89 -7.25
CA SER A 67 22.33 -11.23 -8.61
C SER A 67 23.32 -12.16 -9.30
N GLY A 68 22.86 -12.89 -10.33
CA GLY A 68 23.61 -14.00 -10.97
C GLY A 68 25.03 -13.66 -11.45
N LYS A 69 25.26 -12.41 -11.90
CA LYS A 69 26.59 -11.92 -12.34
C LYS A 69 27.03 -10.68 -11.58
N GLY A 70 26.46 -10.40 -10.40
CA GLY A 70 26.82 -9.25 -9.58
C GLY A 70 26.57 -7.90 -10.26
N ARG A 71 25.43 -7.75 -10.96
CA ARG A 71 25.11 -6.51 -11.69
C ARG A 71 23.98 -5.69 -11.10
N LEU A 72 23.08 -6.32 -10.36
CA LEU A 72 21.91 -5.70 -9.77
C LEU A 72 21.82 -6.10 -8.31
N SER A 73 21.37 -5.17 -7.49
CA SER A 73 20.91 -5.39 -6.11
C SER A 73 19.41 -5.16 -6.02
N CYS A 74 18.79 -5.46 -4.88
CA CYS A 74 17.39 -5.10 -4.65
C CYS A 74 17.23 -3.58 -4.69
N ASN A 75 18.23 -2.85 -4.18
CA ASN A 75 18.26 -1.39 -4.18
C ASN A 75 18.28 -0.79 -5.61
N SER A 76 18.70 -1.55 -6.63
CA SER A 76 18.67 -1.08 -8.01
C SER A 76 17.26 -0.77 -8.51
N CYS A 77 16.21 -1.49 -7.99
CA CYS A 77 14.80 -1.27 -8.31
C CYS A 77 14.00 -0.63 -7.16
N HIS A 78 14.54 -0.68 -5.95
CA HIS A 78 13.89 -0.23 -4.72
C HIS A 78 14.79 0.75 -3.96
N ASP A 79 14.99 1.96 -4.52
CA ASP A 79 15.88 2.97 -3.95
C ASP A 79 15.37 3.48 -2.59
N LEU A 80 16.03 3.03 -1.52
CA LEU A 80 15.68 3.39 -0.14
C LEU A 80 16.09 4.82 0.23
N ALA A 81 16.92 5.49 -0.58
CA ALA A 81 17.26 6.90 -0.36
C ALA A 81 16.13 7.85 -0.79
N THR A 82 15.11 7.33 -1.46
CA THR A 82 13.97 8.08 -1.98
C THR A 82 12.65 7.47 -1.50
N SER A 83 11.90 6.85 -2.38
CA SER A 83 10.56 6.32 -2.10
C SER A 83 10.47 4.78 -2.05
N GLY A 84 11.61 4.08 -2.07
CA GLY A 84 11.64 2.60 -2.08
C GLY A 84 11.18 2.00 -3.40
N THR A 85 11.18 2.80 -4.46
CA THR A 85 10.96 2.44 -5.86
C THR A 85 11.86 3.27 -6.76
N VAL A 86 11.73 3.12 -8.08
CA VAL A 86 12.38 3.94 -9.09
C VAL A 86 11.34 4.61 -9.97
N ASN A 87 11.60 5.83 -10.42
CA ASN A 87 10.68 6.59 -11.27
C ASN A 87 10.78 6.12 -12.73
N LEU A 88 10.34 4.88 -12.98
CA LEU A 88 10.25 4.25 -14.30
C LEU A 88 8.91 3.56 -14.44
N LYS A 89 8.26 3.71 -15.61
CA LYS A 89 7.00 3.01 -15.89
C LYS A 89 7.15 1.50 -15.68
N ARG A 90 8.21 0.91 -16.19
CA ARG A 90 8.57 -0.50 -16.00
C ARG A 90 10.08 -0.62 -15.99
N THR A 91 10.59 -1.37 -15.05
CA THR A 91 12.03 -1.62 -14.92
C THR A 91 12.53 -2.53 -16.03
N ILE A 92 13.83 -2.42 -16.34
CA ILE A 92 14.54 -3.33 -17.24
C ILE A 92 15.16 -4.44 -16.41
N GLY A 93 14.86 -5.67 -16.77
CA GLY A 93 15.34 -6.84 -16.06
C GLY A 93 16.79 -7.18 -16.38
N TYR A 94 17.27 -8.22 -15.70
CA TYR A 94 18.65 -8.67 -15.74
C TYR A 94 19.18 -9.02 -17.14
N ASN A 95 18.32 -9.57 -17.99
CA ASN A 95 18.65 -9.96 -19.38
C ASN A 95 18.24 -8.88 -20.41
N GLY A 96 17.89 -7.66 -19.95
CA GLY A 96 17.51 -6.54 -20.79
C GLY A 96 16.04 -6.52 -21.22
N ALA A 97 15.22 -7.47 -20.79
CA ALA A 97 13.80 -7.46 -21.07
C ALA A 97 13.05 -6.49 -20.13
N VAL A 98 12.06 -5.79 -20.66
CA VAL A 98 11.20 -4.90 -19.89
C VAL A 98 10.22 -5.73 -19.06
N HIS A 99 10.09 -5.44 -17.75
CA HIS A 99 9.12 -6.10 -16.90
C HIS A 99 7.68 -5.79 -17.30
N SER A 100 6.76 -6.72 -17.01
CA SER A 100 5.33 -6.51 -17.25
C SER A 100 4.71 -5.51 -16.26
N PHE A 101 5.37 -5.27 -15.13
CA PHE A 101 4.85 -4.47 -14.02
C PHE A 101 5.80 -3.34 -13.63
N ASN A 102 5.22 -2.24 -13.16
CA ASN A 102 5.93 -1.23 -12.42
C ASN A 102 6.51 -1.83 -11.11
N ALA A 103 7.69 -1.39 -10.69
CA ALA A 103 8.26 -1.77 -9.41
C ALA A 103 7.55 -1.00 -8.29
N PRO A 104 6.71 -1.64 -7.44
CA PRO A 104 6.04 -0.94 -6.35
C PRO A 104 7.05 -0.56 -5.27
N THR A 105 6.70 0.44 -4.45
CA THR A 105 7.51 0.73 -3.26
C THR A 105 7.64 -0.50 -2.36
N ILE A 106 8.83 -0.68 -1.78
CA ILE A 106 9.09 -1.72 -0.77
C ILE A 106 8.76 -1.23 0.64
N PHE A 107 8.57 0.08 0.84
CA PHE A 107 8.14 0.59 2.13
C PHE A 107 6.75 0.08 2.49
N ASN A 108 6.58 -0.27 3.76
CA ASN A 108 5.35 -0.82 4.32
C ASN A 108 4.90 -2.15 3.70
N VAL A 109 5.79 -2.84 2.98
CA VAL A 109 5.46 -4.09 2.27
C VAL A 109 4.94 -5.18 3.20
N ALA A 110 5.43 -5.22 4.45
CA ALA A 110 5.03 -6.19 5.47
C ALA A 110 3.55 -6.10 5.88
N ASN A 111 2.91 -4.95 5.65
CA ASN A 111 1.50 -4.73 5.98
C ASN A 111 0.54 -5.16 4.85
N ASN A 112 1.03 -5.68 3.75
CA ASN A 112 0.19 -6.18 2.67
C ASN A 112 -0.28 -7.62 2.97
N TYR A 113 -1.59 -7.88 2.84
CA TYR A 113 -2.18 -9.22 2.96
C TYR A 113 -1.62 -10.21 1.94
N ARG A 114 -1.35 -9.72 0.73
CA ARG A 114 -0.72 -10.43 -0.38
C ARG A 114 0.35 -9.55 -1.00
N LEU A 115 1.35 -10.16 -1.62
CA LEU A 115 2.49 -9.45 -2.20
C LEU A 115 2.50 -9.58 -3.72
N GLY A 116 3.12 -8.59 -4.39
CA GLY A 116 3.08 -8.41 -5.84
C GLY A 116 1.75 -7.83 -6.33
N TRP A 117 1.73 -7.28 -7.54
CA TRP A 117 0.53 -6.68 -8.14
C TRP A 117 -0.62 -7.68 -8.29
N ARG A 118 -0.31 -8.94 -8.59
CA ARG A 118 -1.29 -10.02 -8.76
C ARG A 118 -1.61 -10.75 -7.46
N GLY A 119 -0.98 -10.36 -6.34
CA GLY A 119 -1.13 -11.02 -5.04
C GLY A 119 -0.71 -12.48 -5.03
N ASN A 120 0.30 -12.83 -5.80
CA ASN A 120 0.76 -14.20 -6.00
C ASN A 120 1.61 -14.76 -4.86
N PHE A 121 2.03 -13.94 -3.89
CA PHE A 121 2.80 -14.40 -2.74
C PHE A 121 2.06 -14.18 -1.42
N THR A 122 2.26 -15.10 -0.50
CA THR A 122 1.68 -15.09 0.85
C THR A 122 2.69 -14.72 1.93
N SER A 123 3.98 -14.66 1.59
CA SER A 123 5.06 -14.29 2.50
C SER A 123 6.18 -13.57 1.77
N LEU A 124 6.90 -12.73 2.50
CA LEU A 124 8.10 -12.05 2.00
C LEU A 124 9.19 -13.05 1.60
N ALA A 125 9.36 -14.14 2.34
CA ALA A 125 10.34 -15.18 2.01
C ALA A 125 10.06 -15.81 0.64
N ALA A 126 8.79 -16.17 0.36
CA ALA A 126 8.42 -16.74 -0.94
C ALA A 126 8.57 -15.73 -2.08
N GLN A 127 8.27 -14.45 -1.85
CA GLN A 127 8.50 -13.40 -2.84
C GLN A 127 9.99 -13.19 -3.09
N ASN A 128 10.81 -13.08 -2.04
CA ASN A 128 12.25 -12.91 -2.17
C ASN A 128 12.90 -14.08 -2.93
N GLU A 129 12.50 -15.31 -2.61
CA GLU A 129 12.98 -16.49 -3.34
C GLU A 129 12.66 -16.39 -4.82
N GLN A 130 11.41 -16.10 -5.17
CA GLN A 130 11.02 -15.97 -6.58
C GLN A 130 11.78 -14.85 -7.28
N VAL A 131 11.95 -13.69 -6.64
CA VAL A 131 12.72 -12.56 -7.18
C VAL A 131 14.18 -12.95 -7.44
N LEU A 132 14.82 -13.65 -6.49
CA LEU A 132 16.21 -14.11 -6.62
C LEU A 132 16.38 -15.09 -7.78
N LEU A 133 15.43 -16.01 -7.96
CA LEU A 133 15.52 -17.10 -8.95
C LEU A 133 14.99 -16.70 -10.33
N ASP A 134 14.21 -15.61 -10.44
CA ASP A 134 13.67 -15.17 -11.74
C ASP A 134 14.78 -14.71 -12.65
N SER A 135 14.87 -15.36 -13.82
CA SER A 135 15.93 -15.12 -14.81
C SER A 135 15.94 -13.71 -15.38
N ASN A 136 14.81 -13.01 -15.31
CA ASN A 136 14.66 -11.61 -15.76
C ASN A 136 14.77 -10.60 -14.61
N ILE A 137 14.79 -11.03 -13.33
CA ILE A 137 14.94 -10.11 -12.19
C ILE A 137 16.37 -10.19 -11.64
N MET A 138 16.71 -11.21 -10.86
CA MET A 138 18.04 -11.35 -10.24
C MET A 138 18.88 -12.46 -10.88
N SER A 139 18.28 -13.34 -11.66
CA SER A 139 18.92 -14.38 -12.48
C SER A 139 19.88 -15.29 -11.71
N ASN A 140 19.48 -15.72 -10.52
CA ASN A 140 20.25 -16.62 -9.67
C ASN A 140 19.75 -18.07 -9.70
N ASP A 141 20.56 -18.94 -9.13
CA ASP A 141 20.19 -20.20 -8.51
C ASP A 141 20.82 -20.29 -7.11
N TRP A 142 20.25 -21.11 -6.24
CA TRP A 142 20.71 -21.19 -4.86
C TRP A 142 22.15 -21.71 -4.73
N GLY A 143 22.57 -22.65 -5.58
CA GLY A 143 23.94 -23.18 -5.54
C GLY A 143 24.98 -22.12 -5.79
N SER A 144 24.77 -21.34 -6.86
CA SER A 144 25.67 -20.24 -7.25
C SER A 144 25.67 -19.10 -6.24
N LEU A 145 24.50 -18.68 -5.74
CA LEU A 145 24.39 -17.62 -4.75
C LEU A 145 25.10 -18.01 -3.44
N LEU A 146 24.78 -19.17 -2.89
CA LEU A 146 25.39 -19.64 -1.64
C LEU A 146 26.89 -19.88 -1.81
N GLY A 147 27.33 -20.34 -3.00
CA GLY A 147 28.76 -20.47 -3.33
C GLY A 147 29.49 -19.12 -3.22
N ARG A 148 28.92 -18.04 -3.78
CA ARG A 148 29.51 -16.69 -3.67
C ARG A 148 29.54 -16.17 -2.24
N LEU A 149 28.44 -16.33 -1.49
CA LEU A 149 28.35 -15.89 -0.10
C LEU A 149 29.34 -16.63 0.81
N LYS A 150 29.52 -17.94 0.61
CA LYS A 150 30.50 -18.76 1.35
C LYS A 150 31.95 -18.43 0.98
N ALA A 151 32.20 -18.02 -0.25
CA ALA A 151 33.52 -17.59 -0.70
C ALA A 151 33.93 -16.20 -0.19
N SER A 152 32.96 -15.38 0.21
CA SER A 152 33.19 -14.11 0.89
C SER A 152 33.50 -14.36 2.36
N SER A 153 34.71 -14.00 2.81
CA SER A 153 35.14 -14.14 4.22
C SER A 153 34.22 -13.40 5.17
N ASP A 154 33.73 -12.21 4.77
CA ASP A 154 32.92 -11.34 5.60
C ASP A 154 31.50 -11.90 5.77
N TYR A 155 30.86 -12.32 4.66
CA TYR A 155 29.53 -12.94 4.74
C TYR A 155 29.58 -14.27 5.47
N SER A 156 30.52 -15.17 5.16
CA SER A 156 30.69 -16.45 5.85
C SER A 156 30.85 -16.24 7.37
N LYS A 157 31.73 -15.32 7.78
CA LYS A 157 31.94 -14.98 9.20
C LYS A 157 30.67 -14.41 9.84
N THR A 158 29.96 -13.50 9.18
CA THR A 158 28.77 -12.85 9.71
C THR A 158 27.62 -13.85 9.87
N PHE A 159 27.39 -14.72 8.89
CA PHE A 159 26.38 -15.79 9.01
C PHE A 159 26.69 -16.75 10.15
N ARG A 160 27.95 -17.19 10.28
CA ARG A 160 28.35 -18.03 11.44
C ARG A 160 28.16 -17.33 12.77
N LEU A 161 28.39 -16.03 12.86
CA LEU A 161 28.18 -15.25 14.09
C LEU A 161 26.70 -15.17 14.47
N ILE A 162 25.80 -15.07 13.50
CA ILE A 162 24.35 -14.90 13.73
C ILE A 162 23.66 -16.26 13.88
N TYR A 163 23.99 -17.25 13.03
CA TYR A 163 23.28 -18.53 12.93
C TYR A 163 24.08 -19.73 13.43
N GLY A 164 25.37 -19.58 13.69
CA GLY A 164 26.26 -20.70 14.05
C GLY A 164 26.70 -21.56 12.89
N GLU A 165 26.31 -21.22 11.65
CA GLU A 165 26.57 -22.02 10.45
C GLU A 165 26.86 -21.13 9.23
N GLU A 166 27.30 -21.75 8.12
CA GLU A 166 27.49 -21.10 6.84
C GLU A 166 26.15 -20.61 6.25
N PRO A 167 26.19 -19.64 5.30
CA PRO A 167 25.00 -19.20 4.60
C PRO A 167 24.19 -20.36 4.04
N SER A 168 22.91 -20.39 4.37
CA SER A 168 21.89 -21.30 3.83
C SER A 168 20.76 -20.51 3.18
N LYS A 169 19.92 -21.17 2.40
CA LYS A 169 18.72 -20.56 1.81
C LYS A 169 17.86 -19.90 2.89
N GLU A 170 17.61 -20.62 3.97
CA GLU A 170 16.75 -20.22 5.05
C GLU A 170 17.30 -18.97 5.76
N SER A 171 18.61 -18.94 6.05
CA SER A 171 19.25 -17.81 6.73
C SER A 171 19.34 -16.56 5.84
N VAL A 172 19.58 -16.72 4.53
CA VAL A 172 19.54 -15.59 3.57
C VAL A 172 18.14 -14.99 3.48
N LEU A 173 17.12 -15.84 3.35
CA LEU A 173 15.73 -15.34 3.29
C LEU A 173 15.31 -14.69 4.62
N ASP A 174 15.73 -15.23 5.76
CA ASP A 174 15.39 -14.71 7.09
C ASP A 174 15.97 -13.30 7.31
N VAL A 175 17.23 -13.05 6.95
CA VAL A 175 17.80 -11.70 7.11
C VAL A 175 17.18 -10.70 6.13
N LEU A 176 16.86 -11.09 4.90
CA LEU A 176 16.14 -10.23 3.97
C LEU A 176 14.74 -9.88 4.47
N VAL A 177 14.00 -10.87 4.99
CA VAL A 177 12.68 -10.64 5.58
C VAL A 177 12.80 -9.74 6.81
N THR A 178 13.76 -9.99 7.71
CA THR A 178 13.98 -9.15 8.90
C THR A 178 14.24 -7.70 8.51
N PHE A 179 15.06 -7.47 7.47
CA PHE A 179 15.28 -6.13 6.96
C PHE A 179 14.01 -5.51 6.36
N GLN A 180 13.25 -6.23 5.56
CA GLN A 180 12.01 -5.74 4.96
C GLN A 180 10.93 -5.41 6.01
N LEU A 181 10.87 -6.13 7.13
CA LEU A 181 10.00 -5.80 8.26
C LEU A 181 10.34 -4.43 8.88
N SER A 182 11.60 -3.99 8.81
CA SER A 182 12.03 -2.68 9.31
C SER A 182 11.66 -1.51 8.39
N LEU A 183 11.26 -1.78 7.15
CA LEU A 183 10.95 -0.77 6.14
C LEU A 183 9.55 -0.17 6.33
N ALA A 184 9.19 0.19 7.55
CA ALA A 184 7.98 0.93 7.85
C ALA A 184 8.26 2.44 7.83
N THR A 185 7.26 3.21 7.41
CA THR A 185 7.31 4.67 7.34
C THR A 185 6.22 5.30 8.19
N PRO A 186 6.27 5.15 9.53
CA PRO A 186 5.32 5.75 10.44
C PRO A 186 5.45 7.29 10.44
N ASN A 187 4.61 7.95 11.25
CA ASN A 187 4.64 9.40 11.49
C ASN A 187 4.27 10.26 10.26
N ALA A 188 3.58 9.69 9.27
CA ALA A 188 2.93 10.51 8.27
C ALA A 188 1.99 11.54 8.96
N ARG A 189 1.82 12.73 8.37
CA ARG A 189 0.93 13.76 8.95
C ARG A 189 -0.48 13.23 9.19
N PHE A 190 -0.98 12.37 8.30
CA PHE A 190 -2.26 11.71 8.48
C PHE A 190 -2.29 10.75 9.68
N ASP A 191 -1.20 10.02 9.95
CA ASP A 191 -1.13 9.17 11.17
C ASP A 191 -1.25 9.99 12.45
N ARG A 192 -0.56 11.13 12.52
CA ARG A 192 -0.64 12.06 13.66
C ARG A 192 -2.05 12.64 13.82
N PHE A 193 -2.71 12.97 12.69
CA PHE A 193 -4.10 13.40 12.70
C PHE A 193 -5.04 12.32 13.26
N LEU A 194 -4.88 11.06 12.84
CA LEU A 194 -5.65 9.92 13.38
C LEU A 194 -5.38 9.68 14.88
N GLN A 195 -4.19 10.02 15.36
CA GLN A 195 -3.80 9.94 16.77
C GLN A 195 -4.29 11.13 17.60
N GLY A 196 -5.01 12.08 17.00
CA GLY A 196 -5.64 13.21 17.68
C GLY A 196 -4.96 14.55 17.50
N GLU A 197 -3.83 14.64 16.79
CA GLU A 197 -3.17 15.91 16.44
C GLU A 197 -3.92 16.59 15.30
N ARG A 198 -5.00 17.29 15.64
CA ARG A 198 -5.93 17.87 14.65
C ARG A 198 -5.29 18.89 13.70
N ASP A 199 -4.22 19.55 14.13
CA ASP A 199 -3.49 20.57 13.36
C ASP A 199 -2.40 19.94 12.45
N ALA A 200 -2.22 18.61 12.48
CA ALA A 200 -1.32 17.90 11.56
C ALA A 200 -1.76 18.01 10.09
N LEU A 201 -3.06 18.28 9.86
CA LEU A 201 -3.63 18.53 8.53
C LEU A 201 -4.21 19.93 8.45
N SER A 202 -4.03 20.59 7.30
CA SER A 202 -4.74 21.81 6.92
C SER A 202 -6.22 21.54 6.65
N ASP A 203 -7.04 22.60 6.58
CA ASP A 203 -8.47 22.43 6.27
C ASP A 203 -8.70 21.91 4.84
N SER A 204 -7.86 22.27 3.88
CA SER A 204 -7.94 21.71 2.51
C SER A 204 -7.60 20.22 2.47
N GLU A 205 -6.64 19.76 3.26
CA GLU A 205 -6.27 18.34 3.35
C GLU A 205 -7.36 17.51 4.06
N LYS A 206 -8.01 18.10 5.06
CA LYS A 206 -9.20 17.50 5.71
C LYS A 206 -10.37 17.39 4.72
N ALA A 207 -10.64 18.43 3.95
CA ALA A 207 -11.66 18.40 2.90
C ALA A 207 -11.34 17.33 1.84
N GLY A 208 -10.07 17.18 1.44
CA GLY A 208 -9.62 16.11 0.55
C GLY A 208 -9.86 14.71 1.13
N TYR A 209 -9.65 14.53 2.44
CA TYR A 209 -9.98 13.28 3.13
C TYR A 209 -11.48 12.99 3.16
N GLU A 210 -12.31 14.00 3.43
CA GLU A 210 -13.78 13.88 3.36
C GLU A 210 -14.24 13.50 1.95
N LEU A 211 -13.67 14.11 0.89
CA LEU A 211 -13.96 13.74 -0.49
C LEU A 211 -13.56 12.29 -0.79
N PHE A 212 -12.37 11.86 -0.35
CA PHE A 212 -11.89 10.49 -0.50
C PHE A 212 -12.86 9.46 0.12
N GLN A 213 -13.46 9.80 1.27
CA GLN A 213 -14.48 8.98 1.92
C GLN A 213 -15.81 9.03 1.14
N ASN A 214 -16.32 10.22 0.86
CA ASN A 214 -17.66 10.45 0.30
C ASN A 214 -17.81 9.97 -1.13
N ILE A 215 -16.74 10.07 -1.95
CA ILE A 215 -16.70 9.55 -3.32
C ILE A 215 -16.64 8.02 -3.31
N GLY A 216 -16.13 7.40 -2.23
CA GLY A 216 -16.12 5.93 -2.05
C GLY A 216 -14.76 5.27 -2.23
N CYS A 217 -13.66 6.02 -2.35
CA CYS A 217 -12.30 5.49 -2.46
C CYS A 217 -11.94 4.59 -1.26
N ILE A 218 -12.45 4.95 -0.06
CA ILE A 218 -12.24 4.23 1.19
C ILE A 218 -12.79 2.81 1.17
N ALA A 219 -13.75 2.48 0.30
CA ALA A 219 -14.30 1.13 0.20
C ALA A 219 -13.24 0.07 -0.16
N CYS A 220 -12.21 0.49 -0.90
CA CYS A 220 -11.11 -0.37 -1.30
C CYS A 220 -9.78 0.01 -0.64
N HIS A 221 -9.57 1.29 -0.36
CA HIS A 221 -8.36 1.84 0.25
C HIS A 221 -8.57 2.09 1.75
N GLN A 222 -8.40 1.04 2.57
CA GLN A 222 -8.66 1.02 4.01
C GLN A 222 -7.59 0.27 4.79
N GLY A 223 -7.73 0.21 6.13
CA GLY A 223 -6.78 -0.42 7.04
C GLY A 223 -5.55 0.45 7.28
N SER A 224 -4.56 -0.08 8.01
CA SER A 224 -3.34 0.65 8.34
C SER A 224 -2.49 1.02 7.12
N ASN A 225 -2.54 0.19 6.06
CA ASN A 225 -1.78 0.41 4.83
C ASN A 225 -2.57 1.18 3.76
N ILE A 226 -3.82 1.57 4.05
CA ILE A 226 -4.75 2.26 3.15
C ILE A 226 -4.80 1.54 1.79
N GLY A 227 -5.07 0.24 1.85
CA GLY A 227 -5.00 -0.74 0.77
C GLY A 227 -4.15 -1.95 1.16
N GLY A 228 -3.78 -2.78 0.19
CA GLY A 228 -2.98 -3.98 0.43
C GLY A 228 -3.74 -5.17 1.02
N ASN A 229 -5.02 -5.04 1.31
CA ASN A 229 -5.83 -5.97 2.08
C ASN A 229 -6.93 -6.70 1.29
N LEU A 230 -7.15 -6.37 0.02
CA LEU A 230 -8.16 -7.01 -0.83
C LEU A 230 -7.74 -7.04 -2.31
N PHE A 231 -8.50 -7.77 -3.12
CA PHE A 231 -8.41 -7.77 -4.57
C PHE A 231 -9.60 -7.03 -5.17
N GLN A 232 -9.34 -6.29 -6.25
CA GLN A 232 -10.40 -5.64 -7.01
C GLN A 232 -10.11 -5.70 -8.51
N LYS A 233 -11.17 -5.76 -9.31
CA LYS A 233 -11.06 -5.61 -10.75
C LYS A 233 -10.68 -4.16 -11.08
N PHE A 234 -9.66 -3.98 -11.90
CA PHE A 234 -9.32 -2.65 -12.42
C PHE A 234 -10.24 -2.33 -13.60
N GLY A 235 -11.07 -1.31 -13.42
CA GLY A 235 -12.11 -0.96 -14.38
C GLY A 235 -13.44 -1.65 -14.10
N VAL A 236 -14.09 -1.27 -12.97
CA VAL A 236 -15.41 -1.78 -12.58
C VAL A 236 -16.50 -1.13 -13.43
N PHE A 237 -16.43 0.18 -13.64
CA PHE A 237 -17.44 0.96 -14.39
C PHE A 237 -17.03 1.18 -15.84
N GLU A 238 -15.75 1.51 -16.07
CA GLU A 238 -15.20 1.70 -17.41
C GLU A 238 -13.84 1.02 -17.53
N HIS A 239 -13.48 0.60 -18.75
CA HIS A 239 -12.12 0.13 -19.00
C HIS A 239 -11.13 1.27 -18.84
N PRO A 240 -10.04 1.07 -18.06
CA PRO A 240 -9.03 2.09 -17.93
C PRO A 240 -8.32 2.32 -19.28
N PRO A 241 -7.90 3.56 -19.60
CA PRO A 241 -7.16 3.85 -20.80
C PRO A 241 -5.94 2.92 -20.96
N GLY A 242 -5.72 2.33 -22.14
CA GLY A 242 -4.64 1.38 -22.41
C GLY A 242 -4.75 0.02 -21.69
N GLY A 243 -5.92 -0.29 -21.11
CA GLY A 243 -6.19 -1.53 -20.38
C GLY A 243 -6.57 -2.71 -21.26
N ASP A 244 -6.11 -2.78 -22.51
CA ASP A 244 -6.40 -3.88 -23.43
C ASP A 244 -5.75 -5.20 -22.98
N ASP A 245 -6.34 -6.31 -23.41
CA ASP A 245 -5.85 -7.66 -23.11
C ASP A 245 -4.58 -8.04 -23.91
N ALA A 246 -4.12 -7.18 -24.83
CA ALA A 246 -2.92 -7.41 -25.62
C ALA A 246 -1.64 -7.37 -24.76
N ASN A 247 -1.67 -6.64 -23.64
CA ASN A 247 -0.60 -6.68 -22.65
C ASN A 247 -0.89 -7.77 -21.61
N PRO A 248 -0.10 -8.85 -21.52
CA PRO A 248 -0.32 -9.93 -20.54
C PRO A 248 -0.37 -9.44 -19.08
N GLY A 249 0.30 -8.33 -18.75
CA GLY A 249 0.25 -7.69 -17.44
C GLY A 249 -1.16 -7.22 -17.07
N ASN A 250 -1.95 -6.75 -18.05
CA ASN A 250 -3.31 -6.27 -17.85
C ASN A 250 -4.28 -7.38 -17.46
N LEU A 251 -3.99 -8.64 -17.76
CA LEU A 251 -4.80 -9.77 -17.34
C LEU A 251 -4.77 -10.00 -15.82
N GLY A 252 -3.84 -9.35 -15.10
CA GLY A 252 -3.77 -9.38 -13.64
C GLY A 252 -3.68 -10.80 -13.08
N ARG A 253 -4.51 -11.09 -12.08
CA ARG A 253 -4.54 -12.37 -11.36
C ARG A 253 -4.84 -13.58 -12.23
N TYR A 254 -5.56 -13.41 -13.34
CA TYR A 254 -5.81 -14.48 -14.33
C TYR A 254 -4.52 -15.18 -14.77
N THR A 255 -3.40 -14.45 -14.91
CA THR A 255 -2.12 -15.04 -15.31
C THR A 255 -1.55 -16.05 -14.31
N ILE A 256 -2.12 -16.15 -13.12
CA ILE A 256 -1.74 -17.11 -12.07
C ILE A 256 -2.78 -18.21 -11.92
N THR A 257 -4.05 -17.82 -11.92
CA THR A 257 -5.17 -18.74 -11.59
C THR A 257 -5.77 -19.41 -12.80
N HIS A 258 -5.62 -18.82 -13.98
CA HIS A 258 -6.28 -19.22 -15.24
C HIS A 258 -7.81 -19.30 -15.15
N GLN A 259 -8.40 -18.59 -14.17
CA GLN A 259 -9.85 -18.47 -14.00
C GLN A 259 -10.34 -17.19 -14.65
N ASP A 260 -11.31 -17.25 -15.55
CA ASP A 260 -11.83 -16.07 -16.26
C ASP A 260 -12.36 -14.97 -15.33
N GLY A 261 -12.91 -15.35 -14.18
CA GLY A 261 -13.35 -14.43 -13.15
C GLY A 261 -12.24 -13.58 -12.51
N ASP A 262 -10.98 -13.98 -12.68
CA ASP A 262 -9.80 -13.27 -12.15
C ASP A 262 -9.15 -12.32 -13.17
N LYS A 263 -9.73 -12.17 -14.37
CA LYS A 263 -9.22 -11.22 -15.38
C LYS A 263 -9.29 -9.78 -14.87
N GLN A 264 -8.17 -9.08 -15.01
CA GLN A 264 -8.03 -7.67 -14.59
C GLN A 264 -8.15 -7.46 -13.07
N TYR A 265 -8.13 -8.52 -12.25
CA TYR A 265 -8.08 -8.41 -10.81
C TYR A 265 -6.63 -8.21 -10.35
N PHE A 266 -6.46 -7.22 -9.49
CA PHE A 266 -5.20 -6.88 -8.86
C PHE A 266 -5.37 -6.76 -7.35
N ARG A 267 -4.29 -6.94 -6.61
CA ARG A 267 -4.25 -6.49 -5.23
C ARG A 267 -4.40 -4.97 -5.22
N VAL A 268 -5.35 -4.45 -4.47
CA VAL A 268 -5.49 -3.00 -4.26
C VAL A 268 -4.19 -2.49 -3.63
N PRO A 269 -3.46 -1.57 -4.29
CA PRO A 269 -2.18 -1.12 -3.76
C PRO A 269 -2.37 -0.29 -2.49
N SER A 270 -1.32 -0.27 -1.65
CA SER A 270 -1.23 0.70 -0.57
C SER A 270 -1.17 2.12 -1.12
N LEU A 271 -1.83 3.06 -0.45
CA LEU A 271 -1.68 4.49 -0.73
C LEU A 271 -0.65 5.17 0.19
N ARG A 272 -0.03 4.43 1.12
CA ARG A 272 1.08 4.98 1.90
C ARG A 272 2.21 5.39 0.97
N ASN A 273 2.70 6.61 1.13
CA ASN A 273 3.75 7.22 0.31
C ASN A 273 3.37 7.44 -1.16
N VAL A 274 2.09 7.33 -1.54
CA VAL A 274 1.67 7.35 -2.95
C VAL A 274 2.10 8.63 -3.67
N ALA A 275 2.12 9.78 -3.01
CA ALA A 275 2.51 11.05 -3.61
C ALA A 275 3.97 11.11 -4.12
N VAL A 276 4.82 10.17 -3.68
CA VAL A 276 6.24 10.14 -4.05
C VAL A 276 6.66 8.84 -4.75
N THR A 277 5.68 8.03 -5.20
CA THR A 277 5.93 6.70 -5.81
C THR A 277 5.44 6.59 -7.26
N GLY A 278 5.37 7.71 -7.98
CA GLY A 278 5.08 7.70 -9.41
C GLY A 278 6.13 6.91 -10.23
N PRO A 279 5.79 6.52 -11.47
CA PRO A 279 4.47 6.58 -12.11
C PRO A 279 3.50 5.49 -11.59
N TYR A 280 2.22 5.66 -11.84
CA TYR A 280 1.15 4.96 -11.15
C TYR A 280 0.55 3.79 -11.93
N PHE A 281 -0.19 2.94 -11.22
CA PHE A 281 -0.77 1.66 -11.65
C PHE A 281 0.27 0.56 -11.85
N HIS A 282 -0.23 -0.64 -12.11
CA HIS A 282 0.59 -1.84 -12.23
C HIS A 282 1.60 -1.80 -13.40
N ASP A 283 1.39 -0.96 -14.38
CA ASP A 283 2.24 -0.80 -15.56
C ASP A 283 2.84 0.61 -15.70
N GLY A 284 2.60 1.48 -14.72
CA GLY A 284 3.12 2.84 -14.71
C GLY A 284 2.52 3.76 -15.78
N ARG A 285 1.27 3.50 -16.23
CA ARG A 285 0.67 4.27 -17.34
C ARG A 285 0.31 5.71 -17.01
N ALA A 286 -0.04 6.01 -15.76
CA ALA A 286 -0.31 7.38 -15.32
C ALA A 286 0.97 8.04 -14.81
N ASP A 287 1.28 9.20 -15.36
CA ASP A 287 2.52 9.92 -15.10
C ASP A 287 2.39 10.86 -13.88
N SER A 288 1.16 11.26 -13.50
CA SER A 288 0.90 12.12 -12.34
C SER A 288 -0.13 11.50 -11.39
N LEU A 289 -0.12 11.95 -10.13
CA LEU A 289 -1.09 11.50 -9.13
C LEU A 289 -2.50 12.02 -9.45
N GLU A 290 -2.60 13.23 -10.02
CA GLU A 290 -3.87 13.81 -10.50
C GLU A 290 -4.49 12.93 -11.58
N GLU A 291 -3.70 12.49 -12.56
CA GLU A 291 -4.16 11.56 -13.61
C GLU A 291 -4.62 10.24 -12.99
N ALA A 292 -3.87 9.70 -12.03
CA ALA A 292 -4.23 8.47 -11.36
C ALA A 292 -5.55 8.60 -10.57
N VAL A 293 -5.77 9.71 -9.86
CA VAL A 293 -7.02 10.01 -9.15
C VAL A 293 -8.19 10.13 -10.13
N GLN A 294 -8.00 10.85 -11.24
CA GLN A 294 -9.02 10.99 -12.27
C GLN A 294 -9.42 9.65 -12.88
N VAL A 295 -8.43 8.81 -13.25
CA VAL A 295 -8.67 7.47 -13.77
C VAL A 295 -9.44 6.61 -12.75
N MET A 296 -9.04 6.65 -11.46
CA MET A 296 -9.72 5.90 -10.41
C MET A 296 -11.17 6.37 -10.20
N ALA A 297 -11.42 7.67 -10.14
CA ALA A 297 -12.77 8.20 -10.01
C ALA A 297 -13.67 7.70 -11.13
N LYS A 298 -13.20 7.77 -12.37
CA LYS A 298 -13.97 7.37 -13.54
C LYS A 298 -14.14 5.85 -13.66
N THR A 299 -13.05 5.10 -13.53
CA THR A 299 -13.06 3.66 -13.85
C THR A 299 -13.49 2.77 -12.69
N GLN A 300 -13.19 3.17 -11.44
CA GLN A 300 -13.49 2.37 -10.24
C GLN A 300 -14.75 2.82 -9.51
N VAL A 301 -15.09 4.11 -9.60
CA VAL A 301 -16.23 4.69 -8.89
C VAL A 301 -17.34 5.11 -9.84
N GLY A 302 -17.04 5.30 -11.12
CA GLY A 302 -18.01 5.70 -12.16
C GLY A 302 -18.43 7.17 -12.04
N GLN A 303 -17.54 8.03 -11.52
CA GLN A 303 -17.81 9.46 -11.34
C GLN A 303 -16.79 10.31 -12.09
N ASP A 304 -17.28 11.34 -12.77
CA ASP A 304 -16.45 12.45 -13.24
C ASP A 304 -16.40 13.49 -12.09
N ILE A 305 -15.20 13.78 -11.60
CA ILE A 305 -14.97 14.74 -10.52
C ILE A 305 -14.24 15.96 -11.04
N SER A 306 -14.44 17.11 -10.37
CA SER A 306 -13.84 18.37 -10.78
C SER A 306 -12.31 18.39 -10.58
N SER A 307 -11.62 19.30 -11.27
CA SER A 307 -10.18 19.53 -11.04
C SER A 307 -9.87 19.97 -9.61
N GLU A 308 -10.77 20.72 -9.01
CA GLU A 308 -10.69 21.17 -7.62
C GLU A 308 -10.76 19.97 -6.65
N ASP A 309 -11.68 19.03 -6.88
CA ASP A 309 -11.82 17.82 -6.07
C ASP A 309 -10.60 16.91 -6.23
N ILE A 310 -10.11 16.74 -7.47
CA ILE A 310 -8.87 16.00 -7.74
C ILE A 310 -7.71 16.61 -6.93
N HIS A 311 -7.55 17.92 -7.00
CA HIS A 311 -6.49 18.62 -6.28
C HIS A 311 -6.59 18.44 -4.76
N ALA A 312 -7.80 18.55 -4.19
CA ALA A 312 -8.03 18.34 -2.77
C ALA A 312 -7.68 16.89 -2.33
N ILE A 313 -8.09 15.90 -3.13
CA ILE A 313 -7.74 14.49 -2.87
C ILE A 313 -6.22 14.29 -2.94
N VAL A 314 -5.53 14.87 -3.93
CA VAL A 314 -4.07 14.78 -4.06
C VAL A 314 -3.38 15.43 -2.86
N GLN A 315 -3.85 16.58 -2.37
CA GLN A 315 -3.34 17.18 -1.13
C GLN A 315 -3.49 16.23 0.08
N PHE A 316 -4.64 15.58 0.21
CA PHE A 316 -4.82 14.55 1.24
C PHE A 316 -3.83 13.40 1.05
N LEU A 317 -3.69 12.85 -0.15
CA LEU A 317 -2.79 11.74 -0.44
C LEU A 317 -1.31 12.08 -0.14
N ASP A 318 -0.89 13.34 -0.28
CA ASP A 318 0.45 13.78 0.12
C ASP A 318 0.69 13.65 1.63
N THR A 319 -0.37 13.80 2.45
CA THR A 319 -0.28 13.63 3.91
C THR A 319 0.04 12.19 4.35
N LEU A 320 -0.09 11.22 3.44
CA LEU A 320 0.22 9.80 3.65
C LEU A 320 1.71 9.48 3.48
N THR A 321 2.53 10.47 3.11
CA THR A 321 3.98 10.31 2.99
C THR A 321 4.63 10.33 4.36
N GLY A 322 5.19 9.19 4.74
CA GLY A 322 5.82 8.98 6.04
C GLY A 322 7.32 9.26 6.03
N GLU A 323 7.97 8.85 7.12
CA GLU A 323 9.39 9.06 7.35
C GLU A 323 10.15 7.75 7.43
N TYR A 324 11.35 7.74 6.87
CA TYR A 324 12.30 6.65 7.02
C TYR A 324 13.62 7.20 7.57
N ARG A 325 14.10 6.62 8.67
CA ARG A 325 15.33 7.05 9.37
C ARG A 325 15.34 8.55 9.71
N GLY A 326 14.17 9.08 10.11
CA GLY A 326 14.00 10.48 10.51
C GLY A 326 13.93 11.50 9.37
N ALA A 327 13.81 11.05 8.12
CA ALA A 327 13.62 11.90 6.95
C ALA A 327 12.32 11.54 6.22
N ARG A 328 11.54 12.57 5.85
CA ARG A 328 10.36 12.40 5.00
C ARG A 328 10.80 11.84 3.64
N LEU A 329 10.09 10.84 3.15
CA LEU A 329 10.34 10.28 1.83
C LEU A 329 10.15 11.32 0.72
N ARG A 330 10.87 11.14 -0.37
CA ARG A 330 10.83 11.99 -1.56
C ARG A 330 10.79 11.14 -2.82
N GLU A 331 10.33 11.71 -3.88
CA GLU A 331 10.29 11.06 -5.18
C GLU A 331 11.70 10.72 -5.68
N ALA A 332 11.82 9.58 -6.36
CA ALA A 332 13.04 9.20 -7.05
C ALA A 332 13.23 10.08 -8.31
N ALA A 333 14.47 10.44 -8.60
CA ALA A 333 14.79 11.14 -9.84
C ALA A 333 14.49 10.25 -11.05
N VAL A 334 13.96 10.84 -12.12
CA VAL A 334 13.83 10.14 -13.41
C VAL A 334 15.23 9.86 -13.95
N PRO A 335 15.61 8.61 -14.24
CA PRO A 335 16.90 8.32 -14.85
C PRO A 335 17.03 9.02 -16.20
N ALA A 336 18.14 9.73 -16.42
CA ALA A 336 18.34 10.58 -17.58
C ALA A 336 18.27 9.85 -18.94
N ASP A 337 18.53 8.55 -18.95
CA ASP A 337 18.54 7.68 -20.12
C ASP A 337 17.42 6.62 -20.12
N GLY A 338 16.50 6.69 -19.15
CA GLY A 338 15.43 5.69 -18.97
C GLY A 338 15.96 4.29 -18.62
N VAL A 339 17.24 4.19 -18.31
CA VAL A 339 17.91 2.95 -17.92
C VAL A 339 18.10 2.95 -16.41
N MET A 340 17.98 1.76 -15.80
CA MET A 340 18.26 1.56 -14.38
C MET A 340 19.63 2.15 -14.00
N PRO A 341 19.74 2.86 -12.88
CA PRO A 341 21.05 3.27 -12.38
C PRO A 341 21.94 2.04 -12.26
N LYS A 342 23.05 2.04 -12.97
CA LYS A 342 24.13 1.08 -12.67
C LYS A 342 24.57 1.42 -11.26
N ASP A 343 24.63 0.40 -10.39
CA ASP A 343 24.99 0.57 -8.98
C ASP A 343 26.16 1.57 -8.83
N ARG A 344 25.96 2.57 -7.98
CA ARG A 344 27.00 3.52 -7.55
C ARG A 344 27.74 2.95 -6.38
#